data_0ed4a2175c4301795e86e70d594b40b2
#
_entry.id   0ed4a2175c4301795e86e70d594b40b2
#
_cell.length_a   1.000
_cell.length_b   1.000
_cell.length_c   1.000
_cell.angle_alpha   90.00
_cell.angle_beta   90.00
_cell.angle_gamma   90.00
#
_symmetry.space_group_name_H-M   'P 1'
#
loop_
_entity.id
_entity.type
_entity.pdbx_description
1 polymer ?
#
loop_
_entity_poly.entity_id
_entity_poly.type
_entity_poly.pdbx_seq_one_letter_code
_entity_poly.pdbx_strand_id
1 'polypeptide(L)'
;THQSLAAVPQATVITHYEALCGQPPAKLREWMLTQTHAQWCSRALDALAAPHPNLREHVMQADVWLWGHGMIRPTPGFIWGKTREAMQSAPPPLFHAHSDMSGMALFEEAFTRGERVAAELREWLG
;
A
#
# COMPACT_ATOMS: atom_id res chain seq x y z
N THR A 1 -13.11 2.22 -16.29
CA THR A 1 -13.52 1.07 -15.48
C THR A 1 -14.28 0.07 -16.35
N HIS A 2 -14.42 -1.19 -15.90
CA HIS A 2 -15.20 -2.22 -16.59
C HIS A 2 -16.68 -1.81 -16.82
N GLN A 3 -17.22 -0.93 -15.99
CA GLN A 3 -18.57 -0.36 -16.11
C GLN A 3 -18.76 0.54 -17.34
N SER A 4 -17.69 1.11 -17.89
CA SER A 4 -17.78 1.95 -19.08
C SER A 4 -18.26 1.20 -20.34
N LEU A 5 -18.18 -0.14 -20.31
CA LEU A 5 -18.63 -1.02 -21.39
C LEU A 5 -20.04 -1.58 -21.16
N ALA A 6 -20.69 -1.26 -20.04
CA ALA A 6 -22.04 -1.72 -19.76
C ALA A 6 -23.07 -0.96 -20.61
N ALA A 7 -23.99 -1.68 -21.24
CA ALA A 7 -25.08 -1.09 -22.02
C ALA A 7 -26.09 -0.33 -21.15
N VAL A 8 -26.18 -0.67 -19.87
CA VAL A 8 -27.05 -0.04 -18.88
C VAL A 8 -26.21 0.39 -17.68
N PRO A 9 -26.33 1.63 -17.19
CA PRO A 9 -25.64 2.07 -15.98
C PRO A 9 -26.00 1.18 -14.79
N GLN A 10 -24.98 0.73 -14.06
CA GLN A 10 -25.11 -0.11 -12.87
C GLN A 10 -24.38 0.51 -11.69
N ALA A 11 -24.77 0.11 -10.48
CA ALA A 11 -23.99 0.42 -9.29
C ALA A 11 -22.57 -0.12 -9.44
N THR A 12 -21.58 0.67 -9.05
CA THR A 12 -20.15 0.34 -9.17
C THR A 12 -19.41 0.71 -7.90
N VAL A 13 -18.17 0.22 -7.80
CA VAL A 13 -17.24 0.58 -6.73
C VAL A 13 -16.12 1.41 -7.31
N ILE A 14 -15.84 2.54 -6.70
CA ILE A 14 -14.69 3.39 -7.01
C ILE A 14 -13.69 3.24 -5.87
N THR A 15 -12.47 2.89 -6.19
CA THR A 15 -11.36 2.88 -5.23
C THR A 15 -10.58 4.18 -5.37
N HIS A 16 -10.53 4.94 -4.29
CA HIS A 16 -9.64 6.10 -4.16
C HIS A 16 -8.41 5.67 -3.35
N TYR A 17 -7.23 5.81 -3.94
CA TYR A 17 -5.96 5.57 -3.29
C TYR A 17 -5.21 6.89 -3.11
N GLU A 18 -4.86 7.20 -1.86
CA GLU A 18 -4.09 8.40 -1.54
C GLU A 18 -2.82 8.04 -0.78
N ALA A 19 -1.66 8.32 -1.39
CA ALA A 19 -0.38 8.23 -0.73
C ALA A 19 -0.08 9.53 0.01
N LEU A 20 -0.11 9.51 1.33
CA LEU A 20 0.24 10.66 2.15
C LEU A 20 1.73 10.94 2.06
N CYS A 21 2.09 12.15 1.63
CA CYS A 21 3.47 12.58 1.43
C CYS A 21 3.68 14.04 1.87
N GLY A 22 4.90 14.56 1.72
CA GLY A 22 5.22 15.96 2.04
C GLY A 22 5.63 16.22 3.49
N GLN A 23 5.48 15.25 4.38
CA GLN A 23 5.92 15.30 5.77
C GLN A 23 6.64 14.00 6.17
N PRO A 24 7.41 13.97 7.26
CA PRO A 24 8.00 12.74 7.79
C PRO A 24 6.93 11.66 8.04
N PRO A 25 7.18 10.39 7.66
CA PRO A 25 6.18 9.32 7.77
C PRO A 25 5.60 9.13 9.17
N ALA A 26 6.40 9.32 10.22
CA ALA A 26 5.93 9.22 11.60
C ALA A 26 4.84 10.26 11.91
N LYS A 27 5.06 11.52 11.51
CA LYS A 27 4.09 12.60 11.70
C LYS A 27 2.80 12.38 10.88
N LEU A 28 2.94 11.87 9.66
CA LEU A 28 1.79 11.55 8.81
C LEU A 28 0.96 10.41 9.41
N ARG A 29 1.60 9.36 9.97
CA ARG A 29 0.89 8.29 10.66
C ARG A 29 0.15 8.78 11.91
N GLU A 30 0.80 9.61 12.72
CA GLU A 30 0.17 10.22 13.88
C GLU A 30 -1.05 11.04 13.48
N TRP A 31 -0.88 11.95 12.53
CA TRP A 31 -1.99 12.74 11.99
C TRP A 31 -3.10 11.86 11.39
N MET A 32 -2.76 10.85 10.61
CA MET A 32 -3.71 9.93 10.00
C MET A 32 -4.63 9.28 11.04
N LEU A 33 -4.07 8.88 12.19
CA LEU A 33 -4.81 8.23 13.26
C LEU A 33 -5.68 9.19 14.08
N THR A 34 -5.46 10.50 13.99
CA THR A 34 -6.32 11.50 14.66
C THR A 34 -7.58 11.82 13.86
N GLN A 35 -7.64 11.42 12.58
CA GLN A 35 -8.79 11.72 11.73
C GLN A 35 -9.92 10.72 11.96
N THR A 36 -11.15 11.21 11.99
CA THR A 36 -12.34 10.36 12.06
C THR A 36 -12.67 9.74 10.70
N HIS A 37 -13.46 8.66 10.69
CA HIS A 37 -13.99 8.07 9.46
C HIS A 37 -14.70 9.09 8.57
N ALA A 38 -15.54 9.97 9.16
CA ALA A 38 -16.26 11.00 8.42
C ALA A 38 -15.30 12.01 7.74
N GLN A 39 -14.20 12.38 8.39
CA GLN A 39 -13.19 13.27 7.81
C GLN A 39 -12.48 12.60 6.64
N TRP A 40 -12.14 11.32 6.75
CA TRP A 40 -11.56 10.56 5.65
C TRP A 40 -12.50 10.41 4.47
N CYS A 41 -13.77 10.07 4.72
CA CYS A 41 -14.79 10.01 3.67
C CYS A 41 -14.94 11.37 2.97
N SER A 42 -15.04 12.47 3.74
CA SER A 42 -15.16 13.80 3.15
C SER A 42 -13.97 14.14 2.27
N ARG A 43 -12.74 13.86 2.74
CA ARG A 43 -11.51 14.10 2.00
C ARG A 43 -11.47 13.34 0.66
N ALA A 44 -11.81 12.06 0.68
CA ALA A 44 -11.85 11.23 -0.52
C ALA A 44 -12.92 11.71 -1.51
N LEU A 45 -14.10 12.06 -0.99
CA LEU A 45 -15.21 12.57 -1.81
C LEU A 45 -14.91 13.96 -2.40
N ASP A 46 -14.20 14.83 -1.68
CA ASP A 46 -13.76 16.13 -2.21
C ASP A 46 -12.79 15.96 -3.38
N ALA A 47 -11.83 15.05 -3.24
CA ALA A 47 -10.88 14.75 -4.31
C ALA A 47 -11.56 14.17 -5.56
N LEU A 48 -12.54 13.27 -5.37
CA LEU A 48 -13.29 12.67 -6.47
C LEU A 48 -14.35 13.61 -7.07
N ALA A 49 -14.90 14.54 -6.30
CA ALA A 49 -15.88 15.51 -6.80
C ALA A 49 -15.28 16.54 -7.76
N ALA A 50 -13.97 16.77 -7.71
CA ALA A 50 -13.31 17.69 -8.63
C ALA A 50 -13.51 17.27 -10.11
N PRO A 51 -13.23 16.01 -10.53
CA PRO A 51 -13.57 15.52 -11.85
C PRO A 51 -15.04 15.07 -12.01
N HIS A 52 -15.78 14.83 -10.92
CA HIS A 52 -17.15 14.31 -10.92
C HIS A 52 -18.06 15.12 -9.99
N PRO A 53 -18.54 16.31 -10.40
CA PRO A 53 -19.24 17.25 -9.52
C PRO A 53 -20.48 16.68 -8.80
N ASN A 54 -21.21 15.78 -9.44
CA ASN A 54 -22.42 15.16 -8.89
C ASN A 54 -22.17 13.87 -8.11
N LEU A 55 -20.91 13.48 -7.89
CA LEU A 55 -20.56 12.19 -7.28
C LEU A 55 -21.22 12.01 -5.92
N ARG A 56 -21.23 13.05 -5.09
CA ARG A 56 -21.76 12.98 -3.72
C ARG A 56 -23.23 12.57 -3.65
N GLU A 57 -24.02 12.91 -4.67
CA GLU A 57 -25.45 12.58 -4.76
C GLU A 57 -25.69 11.08 -5.04
N HIS A 58 -24.67 10.40 -5.54
CA HIS A 58 -24.74 9.00 -5.97
C HIS A 58 -23.99 8.05 -5.03
N VAL A 59 -23.28 8.55 -4.02
CA VAL A 59 -22.57 7.70 -3.07
C VAL A 59 -23.55 7.09 -2.09
N MET A 60 -23.62 5.76 -2.07
CA MET A 60 -24.44 4.99 -1.15
C MET A 60 -23.67 4.63 0.13
N GLN A 61 -22.38 4.30 -0.01
CA GLN A 61 -21.52 3.88 1.09
C GLN A 61 -20.07 4.28 0.79
N ALA A 62 -19.32 4.59 1.82
CA ALA A 62 -17.88 4.82 1.73
C ALA A 62 -17.19 4.09 2.89
N ASP A 63 -16.24 3.23 2.54
CA ASP A 63 -15.39 2.51 3.48
C ASP A 63 -13.96 3.05 3.39
N VAL A 64 -13.26 3.09 4.51
CA VAL A 64 -11.90 3.63 4.60
C VAL A 64 -10.97 2.63 5.26
N TRP A 65 -9.85 2.35 4.60
CA TRP A 65 -8.75 1.56 5.16
C TRP A 65 -7.52 2.43 5.33
N LEU A 66 -6.92 2.40 6.51
CA LEU A 66 -5.72 3.16 6.85
C LEU A 66 -4.51 2.22 6.96
N TRP A 67 -3.51 2.45 6.11
CA TRP A 67 -2.28 1.68 6.06
C TRP A 67 -1.11 2.51 6.59
N GLY A 68 -0.78 2.35 7.85
CA GLY A 68 0.35 3.06 8.46
C GLY A 68 1.72 2.64 7.93
N HIS A 69 1.82 1.42 7.40
CA HIS A 69 3.03 0.83 6.83
C HIS A 69 2.66 0.05 5.55
N GLY A 70 2.16 0.75 4.54
CA GLY A 70 1.68 0.11 3.31
C GLY A 70 2.79 -0.31 2.36
N MET A 71 3.78 0.56 2.14
CA MET A 71 4.87 0.31 1.20
C MET A 71 6.17 0.89 1.74
N ILE A 72 7.28 0.22 1.44
CA ILE A 72 8.60 0.76 1.74
C ILE A 72 8.86 2.02 0.91
N ARG A 73 9.46 3.00 1.56
CA ARG A 73 10.00 4.20 0.91
C ARG A 73 11.52 4.18 1.06
N PRO A 74 12.26 3.77 0.04
CA PRO A 74 13.71 3.77 0.11
C PRO A 74 14.23 5.20 0.22
N THR A 75 15.09 5.43 1.21
CA THR A 75 15.85 6.68 1.34
C THR A 75 17.18 6.54 0.60
N PRO A 76 17.84 7.66 0.24
CA PRO A 76 19.17 7.60 -0.35
C PRO A 76 20.12 6.73 0.48
N GLY A 77 20.81 5.81 -0.17
CA GLY A 77 21.72 4.85 0.47
C GLY A 77 21.07 3.56 0.99
N PHE A 78 19.73 3.44 1.03
CA PHE A 78 19.08 2.23 1.53
C PHE A 78 19.33 1.01 0.62
N ILE A 79 19.14 1.15 -0.70
CA ILE A 79 19.18 0.00 -1.66
C ILE A 79 20.56 -0.69 -1.66
N TRP A 80 21.63 0.07 -1.54
CA TRP A 80 23.02 -0.45 -1.49
C TRP A 80 23.63 -0.38 -0.08
N GLY A 81 22.79 -0.16 0.93
CA GLY A 81 23.25 0.05 2.29
C GLY A 81 23.27 -1.22 3.13
N LYS A 82 24.10 -1.20 4.18
CA LYS A 82 24.23 -2.30 5.15
C LYS A 82 22.90 -2.65 5.86
N THR A 83 21.99 -1.70 6.02
CA THR A 83 20.68 -1.95 6.63
C THR A 83 19.88 -2.95 5.81
N ARG A 84 19.82 -2.77 4.48
CA ARG A 84 19.13 -3.71 3.59
C ARG A 84 19.83 -5.08 3.59
N GLU A 85 21.14 -5.10 3.52
CA GLU A 85 21.94 -6.33 3.58
C GLU A 85 21.65 -7.11 4.88
N ALA A 86 21.64 -6.43 6.03
CA ALA A 86 21.33 -7.05 7.32
C ALA A 86 19.88 -7.59 7.37
N MET A 87 18.91 -6.89 6.79
CA MET A 87 17.53 -7.36 6.70
C MET A 87 17.40 -8.63 5.84
N GLN A 88 18.20 -8.76 4.79
CA GLN A 88 18.20 -9.93 3.90
C GLN A 88 18.93 -11.13 4.50
N SER A 89 19.82 -10.91 5.45
CA SER A 89 20.70 -11.91 6.05
C SER A 89 20.21 -12.38 7.43
N ALA A 90 18.91 -12.28 7.71
CA ALA A 90 18.35 -12.76 8.97
C ALA A 90 18.65 -14.26 9.15
N PRO A 91 19.17 -14.68 10.34
CA PRO A 91 19.48 -16.08 10.57
C PRO A 91 18.19 -16.88 10.81
N PRO A 92 18.21 -18.21 10.50
CA PRO A 92 17.11 -19.10 10.87
C PRO A 92 16.80 -19.02 12.38
N PRO A 93 15.53 -19.20 12.78
CA PRO A 93 14.38 -19.61 11.96
C PRO A 93 13.60 -18.45 11.31
N LEU A 94 14.18 -17.26 11.18
CA LEU A 94 13.51 -16.09 10.59
C LEU A 94 13.81 -16.00 9.09
N PHE A 95 12.75 -15.96 8.28
CA PHE A 95 12.82 -15.82 6.83
C PHE A 95 11.91 -14.67 6.38
N HIS A 96 12.44 -13.72 5.64
CA HIS A 96 11.73 -12.52 5.21
C HIS A 96 11.29 -12.59 3.75
N ALA A 97 10.03 -12.98 3.50
CA ALA A 97 9.43 -13.09 2.17
C ALA A 97 8.59 -11.84 1.84
N HIS A 98 9.23 -10.70 1.69
CA HIS A 98 8.56 -9.43 1.44
C HIS A 98 9.34 -8.54 0.48
N SER A 99 8.63 -7.74 -0.36
CA SER A 99 9.23 -6.79 -1.30
C SER A 99 10.09 -5.71 -0.63
N ASP A 100 9.86 -5.42 0.66
CA ASP A 100 10.68 -4.49 1.41
C ASP A 100 12.16 -4.89 1.45
N MET A 101 12.44 -6.20 1.32
CA MET A 101 13.80 -6.72 1.28
C MET A 101 14.59 -6.23 0.06
N SER A 102 13.92 -5.86 -1.04
CA SER A 102 14.53 -5.25 -2.21
C SER A 102 14.56 -3.73 -2.15
N GLY A 103 13.70 -3.12 -1.32
CA GLY A 103 13.49 -1.68 -1.26
C GLY A 103 12.57 -1.15 -2.34
N MET A 104 11.87 -2.02 -3.06
CA MET A 104 10.91 -1.67 -4.12
C MET A 104 9.58 -2.38 -3.88
N ALA A 105 8.50 -1.60 -3.78
CA ALA A 105 7.15 -2.11 -3.53
C ALA A 105 6.50 -2.56 -4.85
N LEU A 106 7.05 -3.63 -5.46
CA LEU A 106 6.59 -4.22 -6.72
C LEU A 106 6.15 -5.67 -6.49
N PHE A 107 5.18 -6.11 -7.29
CA PHE A 107 4.71 -7.49 -7.28
C PHE A 107 5.84 -8.48 -7.60
N GLU A 108 6.63 -8.19 -8.61
CA GLU A 108 7.76 -9.01 -9.08
C GLU A 108 8.82 -9.21 -7.98
N GLU A 109 9.07 -8.17 -7.21
CA GLU A 109 10.00 -8.24 -6.07
C GLU A 109 9.44 -9.13 -4.95
N ALA A 110 8.16 -9.00 -4.64
CA ALA A 110 7.49 -9.84 -3.65
C ALA A 110 7.49 -11.30 -4.08
N PHE A 111 7.18 -11.58 -5.35
CA PHE A 111 7.18 -12.91 -5.94
C PHE A 111 8.57 -13.56 -5.91
N THR A 112 9.58 -12.87 -6.43
CA THR A 112 10.96 -13.35 -6.45
C THR A 112 11.50 -13.62 -5.05
N ARG A 113 11.15 -12.74 -4.09
CA ARG A 113 11.56 -12.95 -2.70
C ARG A 113 10.86 -14.14 -2.07
N GLY A 114 9.60 -14.37 -2.37
CA GLY A 114 8.85 -15.55 -1.95
C GLY A 114 9.48 -16.84 -2.46
N GLU A 115 9.85 -16.91 -3.73
CA GLU A 115 10.53 -18.08 -4.31
C GLU A 115 11.89 -18.36 -3.65
N ARG A 116 12.69 -17.33 -3.43
CA ARG A 116 13.99 -17.46 -2.74
C ARG A 116 13.82 -18.02 -1.33
N VAL A 117 12.91 -17.41 -0.55
CA VAL A 117 12.67 -17.87 0.82
C VAL A 117 12.13 -19.28 0.86
N ALA A 118 11.30 -19.70 -0.09
CA ALA A 118 10.83 -21.08 -0.19
C ALA A 118 11.97 -22.06 -0.48
N ALA A 119 12.98 -21.66 -1.25
CA ALA A 119 14.18 -22.47 -1.48
C ALA A 119 15.06 -22.54 -0.22
N GLU A 120 15.36 -21.39 0.39
CA GLU A 120 16.14 -21.26 1.64
C GLU A 120 15.52 -22.12 2.77
N LEU A 121 14.18 -22.07 2.90
CA LEU A 121 13.46 -22.85 3.91
C LEU A 121 13.53 -24.37 3.65
N ARG A 122 13.45 -24.81 2.40
CA ARG A 122 13.60 -26.22 2.05
C ARG A 122 15.00 -26.74 2.39
N GLU A 123 16.04 -25.97 2.10
CA GLU A 123 17.42 -26.32 2.46
C GLU A 123 17.60 -26.41 3.99
N TRP A 124 16.96 -25.52 4.72
CA TRP A 124 17.05 -25.49 6.18
C TRP A 124 16.29 -26.64 6.86
N LEU A 125 15.20 -27.11 6.26
CA LEU A 125 14.40 -28.22 6.79
C LEU A 125 14.94 -29.61 6.42
N GLY A 126 15.85 -29.72 5.45
CA GLY A 126 16.45 -31.00 4.97
C GLY A 126 15.51 -31.65 3.98
#